data_7d1eea0adab6aee422ed10c84a8457bc
#
_entry.id   7d1eea0adab6aee422ed10c84a8457bc
#
_cell.length_a   1.000
_cell.length_b   1.000
_cell.length_c   1.000
_cell.angle_alpha   90.00
_cell.angle_beta   90.00
_cell.angle_gamma   90.00
#
_symmetry.space_group_name_H-M   'P 1'
#
loop_
_entity.id
_entity.type
_entity.pdbx_description
1 polymer ?
#
loop_
_entity_poly.entity_id
_entity_poly.type
_entity_poly.pdbx_seq_one_letter_code
_entity_poly.pdbx_strand_id
1 'polypeptide(L)'
;VRYTDNGSLTDALGEVLETTPTHLRIATKRGPVDVPKDAIETGHEIPPAPTRPGKLHEIVSAEDLRKVAAATWSPREIAWLHADNLASELRGEDPKVLSGWLLRSAPATSAVNISASNTSAAANSALPLGDPGMPTQEALSLAVTWLKERGSTPHILIHTQAHSSELSPASQQVAPLLRGEGFVPSEPVTTFTAPTAELAQLREPDGEIVESDTPAPLHYAVWGIEESAREEYSHLVSSAPQHRILSAIATGPDGTQTMVGAARVAFAMKWAVLSHLVVHPDSRRAGVGSALVTASARLAQARGVRSLMYEAPDRERSDFAHSCGMSEHHRVWMAQPASE
;
A
#
# COMPACT_ATOMS: atom_id res chain seq x y z
N VAL A 1 2.09 -0.33 38.82
CA VAL A 1 2.66 0.42 39.95
C VAL A 1 3.86 -0.34 40.48
N ARG A 2 4.99 0.36 40.62
CA ARG A 2 6.20 -0.15 41.32
C ARG A 2 6.23 0.44 42.70
N TYR A 3 6.41 -0.40 43.69
CA TYR A 3 6.41 0.00 45.09
C TYR A 3 7.38 -0.86 45.93
N THR A 4 7.76 -0.34 47.10
CA THR A 4 8.60 -1.07 48.04
C THR A 4 7.73 -1.89 49.01
N ASP A 5 7.90 -3.21 49.01
CA ASP A 5 7.29 -4.16 49.95
C ASP A 5 8.37 -4.83 50.78
N ASN A 6 8.29 -4.67 52.11
CA ASN A 6 9.27 -5.23 53.06
C ASN A 6 10.75 -4.97 52.65
N GLY A 7 11.04 -3.77 52.12
CA GLY A 7 12.39 -3.38 51.70
C GLY A 7 12.82 -3.91 50.32
N SER A 8 11.93 -4.58 49.58
CA SER A 8 12.16 -5.06 48.21
C SER A 8 11.27 -4.33 47.21
N LEU A 9 11.84 -3.94 46.05
CA LEU A 9 11.07 -3.36 44.94
C LEU A 9 10.21 -4.45 44.29
N THR A 10 8.91 -4.19 44.21
CA THR A 10 7.90 -5.10 43.65
C THR A 10 7.00 -4.37 42.69
N ASP A 11 6.48 -5.07 41.68
CA ASP A 11 5.53 -4.52 40.71
C ASP A 11 4.14 -5.10 40.93
N ALA A 12 3.13 -4.23 41.07
CA ALA A 12 1.71 -4.58 40.97
C ALA A 12 1.15 -4.11 39.63
N LEU A 13 0.77 -5.06 38.77
CA LEU A 13 0.19 -4.83 37.45
C LEU A 13 -1.23 -5.36 37.44
N GLY A 14 -2.21 -4.48 37.18
CA GLY A 14 -3.61 -4.83 37.12
C GLY A 14 -4.53 -3.63 37.17
N GLU A 15 -5.84 -3.87 37.22
CA GLU A 15 -6.85 -2.85 37.34
C GLU A 15 -6.93 -2.30 38.76
N VAL A 16 -7.04 -0.98 38.90
CA VAL A 16 -7.23 -0.34 40.19
C VAL A 16 -8.69 -0.54 40.62
N LEU A 17 -8.92 -1.39 41.60
CA LEU A 17 -10.26 -1.68 42.11
C LEU A 17 -10.75 -0.59 43.05
N GLU A 18 -9.86 -0.01 43.84
CA GLU A 18 -10.19 0.97 44.86
C GLU A 18 -9.01 1.93 45.09
N THR A 19 -9.33 3.19 45.33
CA THR A 19 -8.36 4.20 45.76
C THR A 19 -8.83 4.85 47.06
N THR A 20 -8.07 4.62 48.12
CA THR A 20 -8.27 5.27 49.42
C THR A 20 -7.23 6.40 49.60
N PRO A 21 -7.34 7.22 50.68
CA PRO A 21 -6.29 8.20 50.97
C PRO A 21 -4.88 7.58 51.18
N THR A 22 -4.80 6.35 51.66
CA THR A 22 -3.53 5.69 52.07
C THR A 22 -3.13 4.51 51.19
N HIS A 23 -4.03 3.91 50.45
CA HIS A 23 -3.77 2.69 49.66
C HIS A 23 -4.38 2.73 48.28
N LEU A 24 -3.76 1.98 47.34
CA LEU A 24 -4.34 1.54 46.09
C LEU A 24 -4.60 0.04 46.14
N ARG A 25 -5.81 -0.40 45.84
CA ARG A 25 -6.13 -1.82 45.70
C ARG A 25 -6.13 -2.21 44.23
N ILE A 26 -5.20 -3.11 43.87
CA ILE A 26 -4.94 -3.48 42.48
C ILE A 26 -5.26 -4.98 42.29
N ALA A 27 -6.14 -5.28 41.31
CA ALA A 27 -6.43 -6.64 40.86
C ALA A 27 -5.28 -7.20 40.04
N THR A 28 -4.39 -7.95 40.62
CA THR A 28 -3.30 -8.61 39.88
C THR A 28 -3.68 -10.01 39.42
N LYS A 29 -2.91 -10.60 38.48
CA LYS A 29 -3.10 -12.01 38.08
C LYS A 29 -2.97 -13.02 39.21
N ARG A 30 -2.37 -12.65 40.35
CA ARG A 30 -2.17 -13.48 41.52
C ARG A 30 -3.19 -13.20 42.64
N GLY A 31 -4.13 -12.30 42.40
CA GLY A 31 -5.14 -11.81 43.33
C GLY A 31 -5.00 -10.33 43.63
N PRO A 32 -5.95 -9.74 44.37
CA PRO A 32 -5.90 -8.33 44.74
C PRO A 32 -4.75 -8.05 45.71
N VAL A 33 -4.06 -6.95 45.50
CA VAL A 33 -2.94 -6.46 46.30
C VAL A 33 -3.25 -5.05 46.80
N ASP A 34 -3.07 -4.78 48.08
CA ASP A 34 -3.18 -3.45 48.67
C ASP A 34 -1.79 -2.80 48.71
N VAL A 35 -1.59 -1.77 47.94
CA VAL A 35 -0.33 -1.03 47.77
C VAL A 35 -0.40 0.26 48.57
N PRO A 36 0.43 0.43 49.64
CA PRO A 36 0.51 1.70 50.36
C PRO A 36 1.00 2.82 49.46
N LYS A 37 0.31 3.97 49.48
CA LYS A 37 0.66 5.11 48.57
C LYS A 37 2.03 5.73 48.89
N ASP A 38 2.44 5.68 50.12
CA ASP A 38 3.76 6.15 50.60
C ASP A 38 4.92 5.22 50.19
N ALA A 39 4.60 3.96 49.83
CA ALA A 39 5.57 3.01 49.33
C ALA A 39 5.72 3.03 47.79
N ILE A 40 4.91 3.81 47.08
CA ILE A 40 4.93 3.88 45.61
C ILE A 40 6.12 4.69 45.13
N GLU A 41 7.00 4.08 44.36
CA GLU A 41 8.13 4.71 43.69
C GLU A 41 7.75 5.33 42.34
N THR A 42 6.92 4.59 41.57
CA THR A 42 6.41 5.04 40.27
C THR A 42 5.14 4.30 39.85
N GLY A 43 4.31 4.95 39.10
CA GLY A 43 3.10 4.34 38.51
C GLY A 43 2.81 4.94 37.14
N HIS A 44 2.40 4.08 36.21
CA HIS A 44 1.92 4.48 34.91
C HIS A 44 0.56 3.86 34.67
N GLU A 45 -0.37 4.64 34.13
CA GLU A 45 -1.60 4.11 33.58
C GLU A 45 -1.27 3.39 32.28
N ILE A 46 -1.59 2.10 32.22
CA ILE A 46 -1.48 1.31 30.99
C ILE A 46 -2.86 1.35 30.34
N PRO A 47 -2.99 1.92 29.15
CA PRO A 47 -4.25 1.85 28.42
C PRO A 47 -4.72 0.40 28.33
N PRO A 48 -6.05 0.12 28.42
CA PRO A 48 -6.57 -1.22 28.23
C PRO A 48 -6.01 -1.80 26.93
N ALA A 49 -5.54 -3.04 26.99
CA ALA A 49 -5.07 -3.73 25.79
C ALA A 49 -6.15 -3.61 24.72
N PRO A 50 -5.82 -3.15 23.51
CA PRO A 50 -6.81 -3.06 22.43
C PRO A 50 -7.50 -4.41 22.33
N THR A 51 -8.82 -4.40 22.38
CA THR A 51 -9.67 -5.57 22.21
C THR A 51 -9.31 -6.22 20.88
N ARG A 52 -8.50 -7.28 20.92
CA ARG A 52 -7.91 -8.03 19.82
C ARG A 52 -7.45 -7.11 18.68
N PRO A 53 -6.16 -6.89 18.49
CA PRO A 53 -5.71 -6.25 17.27
C PRO A 53 -6.29 -7.06 16.12
N GLY A 54 -7.05 -6.42 15.22
CA GLY A 54 -7.55 -7.03 13.99
C GLY A 54 -6.37 -7.60 13.19
N LYS A 55 -6.66 -8.45 12.22
CA LYS A 55 -5.62 -8.92 11.29
C LYS A 55 -5.00 -7.70 10.58
N LEU A 56 -3.70 -7.73 10.29
CA LEU A 56 -2.99 -6.58 9.69
C LEU A 56 -3.71 -6.00 8.46
N HIS A 57 -4.26 -6.86 7.60
CA HIS A 57 -4.97 -6.46 6.39
C HIS A 57 -6.33 -5.77 6.66
N GLU A 58 -6.85 -5.80 7.88
CA GLU A 58 -8.09 -5.15 8.30
C GLU A 58 -7.85 -3.82 9.01
N ILE A 59 -6.71 -3.69 9.74
CA ILE A 59 -6.46 -2.54 10.63
C ILE A 59 -5.46 -1.52 10.07
N VAL A 60 -4.80 -1.83 8.96
CA VAL A 60 -3.84 -0.93 8.32
C VAL A 60 -4.56 0.34 7.82
N SER A 61 -3.90 1.48 7.90
CA SER A 61 -4.44 2.72 7.32
C SER A 61 -4.37 2.73 5.79
N ALA A 62 -5.24 3.51 5.15
CA ALA A 62 -5.17 3.70 3.70
C ALA A 62 -3.85 4.37 3.30
N GLU A 63 -3.37 5.34 4.07
CA GLU A 63 -2.10 6.05 3.87
C GLU A 63 -0.92 5.08 3.86
N ASP A 64 -0.88 4.12 4.80
CA ASP A 64 0.21 3.15 4.87
C ASP A 64 0.17 2.17 3.68
N LEU A 65 -1.02 1.76 3.22
CA LEU A 65 -1.11 0.98 1.99
C LEU A 65 -0.70 1.79 0.75
N ARG A 66 -0.96 3.10 0.72
CA ARG A 66 -0.45 3.97 -0.36
C ARG A 66 1.08 4.06 -0.37
N LYS A 67 1.72 4.11 0.81
CA LYS A 67 3.19 4.02 0.93
C LYS A 67 3.70 2.66 0.45
N VAL A 68 3.04 1.56 0.80
CA VAL A 68 3.37 0.21 0.30
C VAL A 68 3.28 0.15 -1.22
N ALA A 69 2.17 0.62 -1.81
CA ALA A 69 1.99 0.67 -3.25
C ALA A 69 3.09 1.50 -3.93
N ALA A 70 3.40 2.67 -3.38
CA ALA A 70 4.45 3.54 -3.90
C ALA A 70 5.84 2.89 -3.84
N ALA A 71 6.15 2.20 -2.74
CA ALA A 71 7.45 1.52 -2.56
C ALA A 71 7.63 0.32 -3.50
N THR A 72 6.54 -0.27 -3.99
CA THR A 72 6.60 -1.39 -4.94
C THR A 72 6.54 -0.96 -6.41
N TRP A 73 6.28 0.32 -6.68
CA TRP A 73 6.19 0.91 -8.00
C TRP A 73 6.84 2.29 -8.00
N SER A 74 8.17 2.33 -7.85
CA SER A 74 8.95 3.55 -7.62
C SER A 74 9.68 3.98 -8.88
N PRO A 75 9.39 5.15 -9.46
CA PRO A 75 10.16 5.70 -10.56
C PRO A 75 11.56 6.13 -10.09
N ARG A 76 12.42 6.51 -11.06
CA ARG A 76 13.78 7.00 -10.76
C ARG A 76 13.78 8.33 -10.04
N GLU A 77 12.81 9.18 -10.37
CA GLU A 77 12.68 10.51 -9.76
C GLU A 77 11.58 10.51 -8.70
N ILE A 78 12.00 10.65 -7.46
CA ILE A 78 11.14 10.77 -6.28
C ILE A 78 11.63 11.89 -5.38
N ALA A 79 10.69 12.60 -4.74
CA ALA A 79 10.99 13.60 -3.73
C ALA A 79 9.92 13.60 -2.63
N TRP A 80 10.31 13.97 -1.42
CA TRP A 80 9.37 14.27 -0.34
C TRP A 80 9.20 15.79 -0.21
N LEU A 81 8.02 16.28 -0.56
CA LEU A 81 7.65 17.67 -0.38
C LEU A 81 7.25 17.91 1.08
N HIS A 82 8.12 18.62 1.77
CA HIS A 82 7.94 19.07 3.15
C HIS A 82 8.68 20.38 3.36
N ALA A 83 8.16 21.31 4.16
CA ALA A 83 8.77 22.62 4.39
C ALA A 83 10.23 22.52 4.85
N ASP A 84 10.54 21.59 5.75
CA ASP A 84 11.92 21.41 6.25
C ASP A 84 12.87 20.91 5.16
N ASN A 85 12.41 20.10 4.21
CA ASN A 85 13.23 19.66 3.08
C ASN A 85 13.55 20.82 2.15
N LEU A 86 12.57 21.67 1.83
CA LEU A 86 12.80 22.89 1.03
C LEU A 86 13.78 23.82 1.72
N ALA A 87 13.66 23.99 3.04
CA ALA A 87 14.61 24.78 3.82
C ALA A 87 16.02 24.15 3.84
N SER A 88 16.14 22.83 3.85
CA SER A 88 17.43 22.12 3.74
C SER A 88 18.05 22.31 2.36
N GLU A 89 17.29 22.15 1.28
CA GLU A 89 17.76 22.38 -0.09
C GLU A 89 18.29 23.81 -0.29
N LEU A 90 17.61 24.84 0.26
CA LEU A 90 18.08 26.23 0.22
C LEU A 90 19.41 26.44 0.93
N ARG A 91 19.77 25.60 1.91
CA ARG A 91 21.07 25.60 2.59
C ARG A 91 22.10 24.69 1.94
N GLY A 92 21.73 23.97 0.85
CA GLY A 92 22.60 22.98 0.21
C GLY A 92 22.77 21.70 1.04
N GLU A 93 21.79 21.37 1.89
CA GLU A 93 21.75 20.16 2.70
C GLU A 93 20.83 19.11 2.07
N ASP A 94 21.10 17.83 2.32
CA ASP A 94 20.23 16.74 1.86
C ASP A 94 18.89 16.73 2.60
N PRO A 95 17.77 16.43 1.90
CA PRO A 95 16.47 16.25 2.52
C PRO A 95 16.50 15.12 3.56
N LYS A 96 15.96 15.37 4.74
CA LYS A 96 15.96 14.40 5.87
C LYS A 96 14.56 13.94 6.27
N VAL A 97 13.51 14.68 5.89
CA VAL A 97 12.13 14.39 6.26
C VAL A 97 11.49 13.48 5.22
N LEU A 98 11.15 12.26 5.61
CA LEU A 98 10.46 11.27 4.76
C LEU A 98 8.96 11.22 5.10
N SER A 99 8.33 12.39 5.11
CA SER A 99 6.89 12.57 5.36
C SER A 99 6.37 13.78 4.56
N GLY A 100 5.06 14.00 4.61
CA GLY A 100 4.41 15.02 3.80
C GLY A 100 3.86 14.43 2.49
N TRP A 101 4.16 15.07 1.36
CA TRP A 101 3.71 14.59 0.05
C TRP A 101 4.83 13.89 -0.70
N LEU A 102 4.55 12.68 -1.19
CA LEU A 102 5.49 11.94 -2.03
C LEU A 102 5.28 12.33 -3.49
N LEU A 103 6.29 12.93 -4.11
CA LEU A 103 6.31 13.29 -5.53
C LEU A 103 7.04 12.20 -6.32
N ARG A 104 6.50 11.81 -7.48
CA ARG A 104 7.02 10.74 -8.33
C ARG A 104 6.92 11.12 -9.80
N SER A 105 7.98 10.87 -10.58
CA SER A 105 8.01 11.17 -12.00
C SER A 105 8.71 10.09 -12.83
N ALA A 106 8.04 9.64 -13.89
CA ALA A 106 8.54 8.75 -14.93
C ALA A 106 7.92 9.16 -16.28
N PRO A 107 8.34 10.28 -16.87
CA PRO A 107 7.67 10.92 -18.01
C PRO A 107 7.57 10.01 -19.24
N ALA A 108 8.56 9.16 -19.50
CA ALA A 108 8.54 8.20 -20.61
C ALA A 108 7.36 7.22 -20.57
N THR A 109 6.74 7.03 -19.40
CA THR A 109 5.56 6.16 -19.23
C THR A 109 4.23 6.89 -19.39
N SER A 110 4.24 8.21 -19.52
CA SER A 110 3.02 9.04 -19.60
C SER A 110 2.15 8.74 -20.82
N ALA A 111 2.78 8.29 -21.91
CA ALA A 111 2.08 7.90 -23.14
C ALA A 111 1.47 6.49 -23.12
N VAL A 112 1.78 5.69 -22.09
CA VAL A 112 1.36 4.30 -22.02
C VAL A 112 -0.03 4.21 -21.40
N ASN A 113 -1.05 4.05 -22.25
CA ASN A 113 -2.42 3.73 -21.85
C ASN A 113 -2.50 2.27 -21.37
N ILE A 114 -2.10 2.03 -20.13
CA ILE A 114 -2.23 0.71 -19.52
C ILE A 114 -3.64 0.57 -18.97
N SER A 115 -4.53 0.00 -19.77
CA SER A 115 -5.93 -0.26 -19.37
C SER A 115 -6.06 -1.27 -18.21
N ALA A 116 -4.94 -1.88 -17.78
CA ALA A 116 -4.94 -2.90 -16.75
C ALA A 116 -4.71 -2.38 -15.32
N SER A 117 -4.17 -1.18 -15.17
CA SER A 117 -4.00 -0.49 -13.88
C SER A 117 -3.60 0.96 -14.19
N ASN A 118 -3.94 1.92 -13.34
CA ASN A 118 -3.47 3.31 -13.43
C ASN A 118 -1.95 3.45 -13.18
N THR A 119 -1.15 2.49 -13.65
CA THR A 119 0.27 2.38 -13.32
C THR A 119 1.11 3.53 -13.86
N SER A 120 0.77 4.06 -15.02
CA SER A 120 1.43 5.25 -15.57
C SER A 120 1.13 6.49 -14.73
N ALA A 121 -0.15 6.76 -14.44
CA ALA A 121 -0.55 7.84 -13.55
C ALA A 121 0.03 7.65 -12.14
N ALA A 122 0.11 6.40 -11.66
CA ALA A 122 0.73 6.08 -10.39
C ALA A 122 2.22 6.41 -10.33
N ALA A 123 2.95 6.29 -11.46
CA ALA A 123 4.38 6.63 -11.54
C ALA A 123 4.62 8.15 -11.72
N ASN A 124 3.62 8.91 -12.18
CA ASN A 124 3.68 10.35 -12.45
C ASN A 124 2.68 11.09 -11.56
N SER A 125 2.93 11.13 -10.26
CA SER A 125 1.92 11.61 -9.31
C SER A 125 2.50 12.25 -8.05
N ALA A 126 1.71 13.12 -7.43
CA ALA A 126 1.90 13.53 -6.06
C ALA A 126 0.90 12.79 -5.14
N LEU A 127 1.40 12.25 -4.05
CA LEU A 127 0.64 11.54 -3.03
C LEU A 127 0.63 12.35 -1.73
N PRO A 128 -0.47 12.98 -1.36
CA PRO A 128 -0.66 13.60 -0.06
C PRO A 128 -0.76 12.52 1.03
N LEU A 129 0.37 12.12 1.62
CA LEU A 129 0.46 11.02 2.61
C LEU A 129 0.64 11.53 4.05
N GLY A 130 0.69 12.84 4.24
CA GLY A 130 0.86 13.50 5.54
C GLY A 130 0.88 15.00 5.41
N ASP A 131 1.12 15.68 6.53
CA ASP A 131 1.28 17.13 6.61
C ASP A 131 2.56 17.56 5.88
N PRO A 132 2.50 18.45 4.87
CA PRO A 132 3.68 18.98 4.18
C PRO A 132 4.42 20.05 4.99
N GLY A 133 3.96 20.44 6.18
CA GLY A 133 4.53 21.51 7.00
C GLY A 133 4.33 22.91 6.40
N MET A 134 3.42 23.07 5.45
CA MET A 134 3.08 24.33 4.76
C MET A 134 1.60 24.34 4.37
N PRO A 135 1.03 25.51 3.97
CA PRO A 135 -0.35 25.55 3.48
C PRO A 135 -0.60 24.58 2.31
N THR A 136 -1.70 23.86 2.35
CA THR A 136 -2.06 22.83 1.35
C THR A 136 -2.10 23.38 -0.09
N GLN A 137 -2.54 24.64 -0.27
CA GLN A 137 -2.55 25.33 -1.57
C GLN A 137 -1.12 25.52 -2.12
N GLU A 138 -0.19 25.90 -1.25
CA GLU A 138 1.21 26.07 -1.62
C GLU A 138 1.84 24.72 -1.98
N ALA A 139 1.62 23.69 -1.17
CA ALA A 139 2.09 22.34 -1.46
C ALA A 139 1.54 21.80 -2.79
N LEU A 140 0.25 22.06 -3.11
CA LEU A 140 -0.34 21.69 -4.40
C LEU A 140 0.36 22.40 -5.56
N SER A 141 0.59 23.72 -5.46
CA SER A 141 1.25 24.50 -6.50
C SER A 141 2.69 24.03 -6.74
N LEU A 142 3.44 23.75 -5.69
CA LEU A 142 4.81 23.20 -5.78
C LEU A 142 4.82 21.79 -6.39
N ALA A 143 3.91 20.92 -5.99
CA ALA A 143 3.81 19.57 -6.55
C ALA A 143 3.48 19.57 -8.04
N VAL A 144 2.55 20.43 -8.47
CA VAL A 144 2.19 20.61 -9.89
C VAL A 144 3.37 21.14 -10.68
N THR A 145 4.07 22.14 -10.16
CA THR A 145 5.27 22.71 -10.79
C THR A 145 6.36 21.65 -10.93
N TRP A 146 6.67 20.92 -9.86
CA TRP A 146 7.68 19.87 -9.84
C TRP A 146 7.44 18.79 -10.90
N LEU A 147 6.17 18.36 -11.08
CA LEU A 147 5.78 17.37 -12.08
C LEU A 147 5.92 17.94 -13.51
N LYS A 148 5.45 19.17 -13.74
CA LYS A 148 5.53 19.84 -15.06
C LYS A 148 6.97 20.06 -15.52
N GLU A 149 7.85 20.49 -14.63
CA GLU A 149 9.28 20.68 -14.93
C GLU A 149 9.96 19.40 -15.38
N ARG A 150 9.42 18.23 -14.99
CA ARG A 150 9.89 16.90 -15.40
C ARG A 150 9.16 16.33 -16.61
N GLY A 151 8.34 17.15 -17.29
CA GLY A 151 7.57 16.71 -18.46
C GLY A 151 6.44 15.74 -18.13
N SER A 152 6.06 15.61 -16.87
CA SER A 152 4.97 14.74 -16.43
C SER A 152 3.64 15.49 -16.38
N THR A 153 2.55 14.85 -16.83
CA THR A 153 1.20 15.34 -16.56
C THR A 153 0.95 15.24 -15.05
N PRO A 154 0.56 16.35 -14.39
CA PRO A 154 0.32 16.30 -12.94
C PRO A 154 -0.87 15.41 -12.60
N HIS A 155 -0.63 14.36 -11.85
CA HIS A 155 -1.66 13.53 -11.23
C HIS A 155 -1.58 13.67 -9.71
N ILE A 156 -2.69 14.00 -9.08
CA ILE A 156 -2.77 14.14 -7.61
C ILE A 156 -3.64 13.02 -7.08
N LEU A 157 -3.10 12.19 -6.21
CA LEU A 157 -3.81 11.07 -5.61
C LEU A 157 -4.77 11.56 -4.53
N ILE A 158 -6.00 11.08 -4.60
CA ILE A 158 -7.03 11.25 -3.57
C ILE A 158 -7.51 9.85 -3.18
N HIS A 159 -7.76 9.62 -1.89
CA HIS A 159 -8.26 8.33 -1.43
C HIS A 159 -9.21 8.45 -0.25
N THR A 160 -10.04 7.41 -0.04
CA THR A 160 -10.88 7.29 1.15
C THR A 160 -10.09 6.76 2.34
N GLN A 161 -10.66 6.89 3.53
CA GLN A 161 -10.20 6.16 4.71
C GLN A 161 -10.42 4.65 4.53
N ALA A 162 -9.72 3.85 5.32
CA ALA A 162 -9.93 2.40 5.36
C ALA A 162 -11.37 2.06 5.74
N HIS A 163 -11.99 1.16 4.97
CA HIS A 163 -13.35 0.65 5.16
C HIS A 163 -14.43 1.75 5.26
N SER A 164 -14.20 2.88 4.60
CA SER A 164 -15.09 4.04 4.62
C SER A 164 -15.28 4.63 3.23
N SER A 165 -16.39 5.33 3.01
CA SER A 165 -16.61 6.18 1.85
C SER A 165 -16.10 7.61 2.04
N GLU A 166 -15.69 7.97 3.24
CA GLU A 166 -15.17 9.30 3.55
C GLU A 166 -13.72 9.43 3.05
N LEU A 167 -13.40 10.61 2.54
CA LEU A 167 -12.02 10.93 2.16
C LEU A 167 -11.09 10.89 3.38
N SER A 168 -9.83 10.52 3.15
CA SER A 168 -8.80 10.65 4.18
C SER A 168 -8.58 12.13 4.56
N PRO A 169 -8.05 12.43 5.76
CA PRO A 169 -7.84 13.81 6.20
C PRO A 169 -7.04 14.66 5.20
N ALA A 170 -5.96 14.11 4.63
CA ALA A 170 -5.17 14.80 3.62
C ALA A 170 -5.98 15.02 2.32
N SER A 171 -6.74 14.02 1.87
CA SER A 171 -7.60 14.13 0.69
C SER A 171 -8.75 15.13 0.88
N GLN A 172 -9.30 15.25 2.08
CA GLN A 172 -10.33 16.27 2.39
C GLN A 172 -9.83 17.70 2.22
N GLN A 173 -8.56 17.95 2.54
CA GLN A 173 -7.94 19.27 2.37
C GLN A 173 -7.62 19.57 0.90
N VAL A 174 -7.17 18.57 0.15
CA VAL A 174 -6.70 18.72 -1.23
C VAL A 174 -7.86 18.76 -2.24
N ALA A 175 -8.88 17.94 -2.08
CA ALA A 175 -9.94 17.77 -3.08
C ALA A 175 -10.71 19.07 -3.44
N PRO A 176 -11.03 20.00 -2.52
CA PRO A 176 -11.63 21.27 -2.88
C PRO A 176 -10.71 22.15 -3.74
N LEU A 177 -9.40 22.16 -3.44
CA LEU A 177 -8.40 22.93 -4.18
C LEU A 177 -8.24 22.41 -5.61
N LEU A 178 -8.19 21.09 -5.79
CA LEU A 178 -8.11 20.47 -7.10
C LEU A 178 -9.28 20.87 -8.00
N ARG A 179 -10.49 20.89 -7.46
CA ARG A 179 -11.68 21.35 -8.21
C ARG A 179 -11.56 22.82 -8.60
N GLY A 180 -11.06 23.66 -7.68
CA GLY A 180 -10.82 25.08 -7.94
C GLY A 180 -9.78 25.34 -9.05
N GLU A 181 -8.78 24.45 -9.17
CA GLU A 181 -7.72 24.51 -10.18
C GLU A 181 -8.09 23.76 -11.50
N GLY A 182 -9.33 23.31 -11.64
CA GLY A 182 -9.81 22.64 -12.87
C GLY A 182 -9.32 21.19 -13.02
N PHE A 183 -8.94 20.53 -11.95
CA PHE A 183 -8.62 19.10 -11.99
C PHE A 183 -9.90 18.27 -11.98
N VAL A 184 -9.89 17.20 -12.76
CA VAL A 184 -10.97 16.20 -12.84
C VAL A 184 -10.47 14.86 -12.29
N PRO A 185 -11.25 14.17 -11.46
CA PRO A 185 -10.88 12.85 -10.97
C PRO A 185 -11.06 11.79 -12.06
N SER A 186 -10.20 10.79 -12.07
CA SER A 186 -10.39 9.55 -12.84
C SER A 186 -11.55 8.71 -12.28
N GLU A 187 -11.86 7.60 -12.97
CA GLU A 187 -12.63 6.53 -12.33
C GLU A 187 -11.89 5.98 -11.10
N PRO A 188 -12.63 5.57 -10.04
CA PRO A 188 -12.01 5.05 -8.83
C PRO A 188 -11.38 3.68 -9.06
N VAL A 189 -10.21 3.49 -8.45
CA VAL A 189 -9.58 2.19 -8.28
C VAL A 189 -9.89 1.68 -6.88
N THR A 190 -10.40 0.46 -6.75
CA THR A 190 -10.65 -0.15 -5.44
C THR A 190 -9.45 -0.96 -4.99
N THR A 191 -8.93 -0.66 -3.82
CA THR A 191 -7.88 -1.45 -3.17
C THR A 191 -8.50 -2.55 -2.35
N PHE A 192 -8.06 -3.78 -2.60
CA PHE A 192 -8.45 -4.99 -1.89
C PHE A 192 -7.30 -5.51 -1.04
N THR A 193 -7.64 -6.15 0.08
CA THR A 193 -6.67 -6.81 0.95
C THR A 193 -7.16 -8.19 1.35
N ALA A 194 -6.21 -9.10 1.62
CA ALA A 194 -6.52 -10.42 2.15
C ALA A 194 -5.32 -11.03 2.87
N PRO A 195 -5.54 -12.00 3.78
CA PRO A 195 -4.46 -12.79 4.35
C PRO A 195 -3.89 -13.77 3.31
N THR A 196 -2.57 -13.83 3.20
CA THR A 196 -1.91 -14.74 2.25
C THR A 196 -2.22 -16.21 2.53
N ALA A 197 -2.54 -16.56 3.79
CA ALA A 197 -2.88 -17.93 4.16
C ALA A 197 -4.17 -18.44 3.50
N GLU A 198 -5.15 -17.56 3.31
CA GLU A 198 -6.41 -17.89 2.66
C GLU A 198 -6.22 -17.96 1.13
N LEU A 199 -5.53 -16.96 0.56
CA LEU A 199 -5.26 -16.91 -0.88
C LEU A 199 -4.39 -18.07 -1.38
N ALA A 200 -3.46 -18.57 -0.56
CA ALA A 200 -2.57 -19.67 -0.90
C ALA A 200 -3.31 -21.03 -1.09
N GLN A 201 -4.58 -21.10 -0.70
CA GLN A 201 -5.41 -22.30 -0.74
C GLN A 201 -6.56 -22.22 -1.77
N LEU A 202 -6.66 -21.12 -2.53
CA LEU A 202 -7.79 -20.92 -3.44
C LEU A 202 -7.87 -21.98 -4.53
N ARG A 203 -6.76 -22.28 -5.20
CA ARG A 203 -6.73 -23.21 -6.32
C ARG A 203 -5.31 -23.71 -6.59
N GLU A 204 -5.16 -25.00 -6.84
CA GLU A 204 -3.96 -25.53 -7.46
C GLU A 204 -3.92 -25.13 -8.94
N PRO A 205 -2.73 -24.75 -9.47
CA PRO A 205 -2.58 -24.47 -10.89
C PRO A 205 -2.85 -25.73 -11.73
N ASP A 206 -3.71 -25.64 -12.75
CA ASP A 206 -3.92 -26.72 -13.73
C ASP A 206 -2.78 -26.79 -14.76
N GLY A 207 -1.80 -25.89 -14.69
CA GLY A 207 -0.62 -25.79 -15.54
C GLY A 207 0.59 -25.32 -14.75
N GLU A 208 1.67 -25.12 -15.46
CA GLU A 208 2.94 -24.65 -14.86
C GLU A 208 2.87 -23.15 -14.57
N ILE A 209 3.29 -22.74 -13.37
CA ILE A 209 3.58 -21.33 -13.06
C ILE A 209 5.11 -21.15 -13.05
N VAL A 210 5.61 -20.42 -14.04
CA VAL A 210 7.03 -20.08 -14.16
C VAL A 210 7.31 -18.74 -13.51
N GLU A 211 8.36 -18.69 -12.69
CA GLU A 211 8.82 -17.47 -12.00
C GLU A 211 10.03 -16.88 -12.72
N SER A 212 10.07 -15.54 -12.81
CA SER A 212 11.26 -14.81 -13.28
C SER A 212 11.42 -13.49 -12.51
N ASP A 213 12.65 -12.95 -12.52
CA ASP A 213 12.98 -11.65 -11.94
C ASP A 213 12.81 -10.50 -12.94
N THR A 214 12.80 -10.83 -14.23
CA THR A 214 12.75 -9.83 -15.31
C THR A 214 11.61 -10.16 -16.28
N PRO A 215 10.92 -9.14 -16.82
CA PRO A 215 9.89 -9.36 -17.83
C PRO A 215 10.53 -9.81 -19.17
N ALA A 216 10.00 -10.89 -19.75
CA ALA A 216 10.28 -11.28 -21.11
C ALA A 216 9.49 -10.41 -22.12
N PRO A 217 9.87 -10.34 -23.40
CA PRO A 217 9.18 -9.57 -24.44
C PRO A 217 7.65 -9.82 -24.47
N LEU A 218 7.25 -11.06 -24.22
CA LEU A 218 5.82 -11.44 -24.21
C LEU A 218 5.05 -10.81 -23.05
N HIS A 219 5.68 -10.55 -21.91
CA HIS A 219 5.02 -9.83 -20.79
C HIS A 219 4.67 -8.41 -21.19
N TYR A 220 5.57 -7.68 -21.86
CA TYR A 220 5.28 -6.33 -22.35
C TYR A 220 4.10 -6.32 -23.32
N ALA A 221 4.03 -7.28 -24.24
CA ALA A 221 2.92 -7.40 -25.19
C ALA A 221 1.60 -7.66 -24.47
N VAL A 222 1.56 -8.57 -23.49
CA VAL A 222 0.35 -8.91 -22.71
C VAL A 222 -0.08 -7.73 -21.82
N TRP A 223 0.86 -6.95 -21.32
CA TRP A 223 0.60 -5.74 -20.53
C TRP A 223 0.30 -4.50 -21.37
N GLY A 224 0.36 -4.60 -22.70
CA GLY A 224 0.11 -3.49 -23.61
C GLY A 224 1.18 -2.40 -23.60
N ILE A 225 2.45 -2.77 -23.32
CA ILE A 225 3.56 -1.83 -23.23
C ILE A 225 4.25 -1.69 -24.58
N GLU A 226 4.21 -0.48 -25.12
CA GLU A 226 4.91 -0.15 -26.35
C GLU A 226 6.43 -0.20 -26.21
N GLU A 227 7.13 -0.43 -27.30
CA GLU A 227 8.59 -0.57 -27.32
C GLU A 227 9.31 0.66 -26.77
N SER A 228 8.83 1.84 -27.10
CA SER A 228 9.36 3.14 -26.66
C SER A 228 9.35 3.34 -25.13
N ALA A 229 8.42 2.67 -24.43
CA ALA A 229 8.26 2.79 -22.97
C ALA A 229 8.91 1.62 -22.20
N ARG A 230 9.44 0.59 -22.87
CA ARG A 230 9.91 -0.64 -22.23
C ARG A 230 11.05 -0.44 -21.25
N GLU A 231 11.98 0.45 -21.53
CA GLU A 231 13.14 0.68 -20.65
C GLU A 231 12.68 1.22 -19.29
N GLU A 232 11.93 2.33 -19.29
CA GLU A 232 11.44 2.93 -18.05
C GLU A 232 10.44 2.02 -17.35
N TYR A 233 9.59 1.34 -18.11
CA TYR A 233 8.65 0.36 -17.55
C TYR A 233 9.37 -0.84 -16.93
N SER A 234 10.45 -1.32 -17.52
CA SER A 234 11.30 -2.36 -16.95
C SER A 234 11.90 -1.94 -15.61
N HIS A 235 12.33 -0.66 -15.52
CA HIS A 235 12.77 -0.09 -14.26
C HIS A 235 11.66 -0.12 -13.22
N LEU A 236 10.46 0.37 -13.55
CA LEU A 236 9.30 0.37 -12.63
C LEU A 236 8.94 -1.05 -12.16
N VAL A 237 8.88 -2.02 -13.07
CA VAL A 237 8.59 -3.42 -12.75
C VAL A 237 9.62 -3.98 -11.76
N SER A 238 10.88 -3.58 -11.89
CA SER A 238 12.00 -4.08 -11.08
C SER A 238 12.34 -3.16 -9.90
N SER A 239 11.59 -2.08 -9.67
CA SER A 239 11.91 -1.05 -8.66
C SER A 239 11.82 -1.55 -7.22
N ALA A 240 10.96 -2.53 -6.95
CA ALA A 240 10.93 -3.18 -5.65
C ALA A 240 12.15 -4.13 -5.50
N PRO A 241 12.94 -4.04 -4.40
CA PRO A 241 14.10 -4.89 -4.18
C PRO A 241 13.77 -6.39 -4.20
N GLN A 242 12.55 -6.75 -3.87
CA GLN A 242 12.02 -8.09 -3.92
C GLN A 242 10.74 -8.10 -4.74
N HIS A 243 10.78 -8.75 -5.90
CA HIS A 243 9.62 -8.96 -6.76
C HIS A 243 9.77 -10.27 -7.52
N ARG A 244 8.67 -10.75 -8.11
CA ARG A 244 8.62 -11.87 -9.05
C ARG A 244 7.59 -11.59 -10.12
N ILE A 245 7.89 -12.03 -11.31
CA ILE A 245 6.97 -12.11 -12.44
C ILE A 245 6.55 -13.56 -12.56
N LEU A 246 5.26 -13.79 -12.63
CA LEU A 246 4.65 -15.09 -12.73
C LEU A 246 4.03 -15.26 -14.12
N SER A 247 4.35 -16.34 -14.79
CA SER A 247 3.77 -16.73 -16.08
C SER A 247 2.99 -18.02 -15.92
N ALA A 248 1.71 -18.02 -16.21
CA ALA A 248 0.93 -19.24 -16.30
C ALA A 248 1.10 -19.83 -17.71
N ILE A 249 1.60 -21.06 -17.79
CA ILE A 249 1.89 -21.76 -19.04
C ILE A 249 0.89 -22.90 -19.21
N ALA A 250 0.19 -22.91 -20.34
CA ALA A 250 -0.60 -24.04 -20.79
C ALA A 250 0.18 -24.85 -21.83
N THR A 251 0.10 -26.17 -21.75
CA THR A 251 0.68 -27.09 -22.73
C THR A 251 -0.40 -27.67 -23.60
N GLY A 252 -0.35 -27.41 -24.90
CA GLY A 252 -1.26 -27.94 -25.90
C GLY A 252 -1.08 -29.45 -26.11
N PRO A 253 -2.02 -30.12 -26.81
CA PRO A 253 -1.94 -31.54 -27.11
C PRO A 253 -0.71 -31.96 -27.92
N ASP A 254 -0.14 -31.02 -28.67
CA ASP A 254 1.08 -31.18 -29.48
C ASP A 254 2.37 -30.87 -28.71
N GLY A 255 2.26 -30.58 -27.41
CA GLY A 255 3.38 -30.18 -26.55
C GLY A 255 3.77 -28.70 -26.65
N THR A 256 3.06 -27.90 -27.45
CA THR A 256 3.32 -26.46 -27.56
C THR A 256 3.00 -25.76 -26.24
N GLN A 257 3.94 -25.01 -25.73
CA GLN A 257 3.77 -24.19 -24.53
C GLN A 257 3.34 -22.76 -24.89
N THR A 258 2.26 -22.29 -24.25
CA THR A 258 1.73 -20.96 -24.46
C THR A 258 1.50 -20.27 -23.13
N MET A 259 1.94 -19.00 -23.00
CA MET A 259 1.63 -18.19 -21.84
C MET A 259 0.18 -17.73 -21.91
N VAL A 260 -0.63 -18.20 -20.96
CA VAL A 260 -2.07 -17.92 -20.87
C VAL A 260 -2.43 -16.89 -19.80
N GLY A 261 -1.46 -16.46 -19.03
CA GLY A 261 -1.64 -15.40 -18.04
C GLY A 261 -0.31 -14.95 -17.44
N ALA A 262 -0.29 -13.75 -16.90
CA ALA A 262 0.86 -13.19 -16.21
C ALA A 262 0.41 -12.39 -14.99
N ALA A 263 1.30 -12.27 -14.01
CA ALA A 263 1.14 -11.40 -12.86
C ALA A 263 2.52 -10.94 -12.36
N ARG A 264 2.53 -9.83 -11.62
CA ARG A 264 3.69 -9.38 -10.87
C ARG A 264 3.33 -9.36 -9.38
N VAL A 265 4.17 -9.92 -8.54
CA VAL A 265 4.10 -9.76 -7.09
C VAL A 265 5.36 -9.07 -6.60
N ALA A 266 5.20 -8.03 -5.81
CA ALA A 266 6.32 -7.29 -5.21
C ALA A 266 6.12 -7.19 -3.69
N PHE A 267 7.22 -7.03 -2.96
CA PHE A 267 7.21 -7.09 -1.51
C PHE A 267 7.81 -5.81 -0.91
N ALA A 268 7.06 -5.17 -0.03
CA ALA A 268 7.50 -4.01 0.75
C ALA A 268 6.78 -3.96 2.10
N MET A 269 7.46 -3.48 3.15
CA MET A 269 6.85 -3.19 4.46
C MET A 269 5.99 -4.35 5.02
N LYS A 270 6.41 -5.60 4.79
CA LYS A 270 5.69 -6.84 5.18
C LYS A 270 4.36 -7.08 4.42
N TRP A 271 4.19 -6.46 3.27
CA TRP A 271 3.07 -6.66 2.34
C TRP A 271 3.53 -7.27 1.05
N ALA A 272 2.67 -8.09 0.45
CA ALA A 272 2.74 -8.48 -0.95
C ALA A 272 1.78 -7.59 -1.75
N VAL A 273 2.26 -7.02 -2.85
CA VAL A 273 1.46 -6.24 -3.79
C VAL A 273 1.34 -7.01 -5.08
N LEU A 274 0.15 -7.48 -5.37
CA LEU A 274 -0.19 -8.13 -6.62
C LEU A 274 -0.58 -7.08 -7.65
N SER A 275 0.07 -7.09 -8.79
CA SER A 275 -0.17 -6.16 -9.89
C SER A 275 -0.01 -6.86 -11.24
N HIS A 276 -0.38 -6.20 -12.34
CA HIS A 276 -0.19 -6.73 -13.70
C HIS A 276 -0.84 -8.10 -13.93
N LEU A 277 -1.90 -8.40 -13.20
CA LEU A 277 -2.65 -9.64 -13.35
C LEU A 277 -3.48 -9.58 -14.62
N VAL A 278 -3.05 -10.34 -15.63
CA VAL A 278 -3.71 -10.47 -16.92
C VAL A 278 -3.88 -11.93 -17.27
N VAL A 279 -5.04 -12.29 -17.81
CA VAL A 279 -5.33 -13.64 -18.32
C VAL A 279 -5.76 -13.50 -19.77
N HIS A 280 -5.19 -14.33 -20.65
CA HIS A 280 -5.55 -14.37 -22.07
C HIS A 280 -7.06 -14.56 -22.22
N PRO A 281 -7.76 -13.84 -23.12
CA PRO A 281 -9.21 -13.92 -23.25
C PRO A 281 -9.73 -15.35 -23.36
N ASP A 282 -9.10 -16.18 -24.19
CA ASP A 282 -9.52 -17.57 -24.43
C ASP A 282 -9.29 -18.50 -23.22
N SER A 283 -8.49 -18.08 -22.24
CA SER A 283 -8.20 -18.82 -21.02
C SER A 283 -8.91 -18.27 -19.78
N ARG A 284 -9.77 -17.25 -19.99
CA ARG A 284 -10.60 -16.72 -18.90
C ARG A 284 -11.60 -17.78 -18.42
N ARG A 285 -12.01 -17.66 -17.16
CA ARG A 285 -12.94 -18.61 -16.48
C ARG A 285 -12.37 -20.03 -16.32
N ALA A 286 -11.15 -20.31 -16.77
CA ALA A 286 -10.44 -21.57 -16.55
C ALA A 286 -9.65 -21.62 -15.22
N GLY A 287 -9.75 -20.59 -14.38
CA GLY A 287 -9.09 -20.54 -13.07
C GLY A 287 -7.63 -20.04 -13.10
N VAL A 288 -7.11 -19.62 -14.27
CA VAL A 288 -5.74 -19.12 -14.43
C VAL A 288 -5.44 -17.94 -13.50
N GLY A 289 -6.38 -16.97 -13.39
CA GLY A 289 -6.23 -15.83 -12.49
C GLY A 289 -6.11 -16.23 -11.02
N SER A 290 -6.98 -17.14 -10.56
CA SER A 290 -6.93 -17.67 -9.18
C SER A 290 -5.65 -18.45 -8.91
N ALA A 291 -5.13 -19.20 -9.90
CA ALA A 291 -3.85 -19.90 -9.77
C ALA A 291 -2.66 -18.92 -9.62
N LEU A 292 -2.67 -17.81 -10.38
CA LEU A 292 -1.66 -16.74 -10.24
C LEU A 292 -1.74 -16.04 -8.87
N VAL A 293 -2.96 -15.80 -8.35
CA VAL A 293 -3.15 -15.28 -6.98
C VAL A 293 -2.60 -16.26 -5.95
N THR A 294 -2.92 -17.55 -6.09
CA THR A 294 -2.43 -18.62 -5.20
C THR A 294 -0.91 -18.69 -5.19
N ALA A 295 -0.28 -18.68 -6.37
CA ALA A 295 1.18 -18.70 -6.49
C ALA A 295 1.80 -17.45 -5.84
N SER A 296 1.23 -16.25 -6.08
CA SER A 296 1.66 -14.99 -5.44
C SER A 296 1.59 -15.06 -3.92
N ALA A 297 0.51 -15.63 -3.38
CA ALA A 297 0.31 -15.78 -1.94
C ALA A 297 1.28 -16.81 -1.32
N ARG A 298 1.57 -17.91 -2.00
CA ARG A 298 2.58 -18.90 -1.58
C ARG A 298 3.97 -18.31 -1.54
N LEU A 299 4.34 -17.52 -2.56
CA LEU A 299 5.60 -16.77 -2.57
C LEU A 299 5.69 -15.78 -1.41
N ALA A 300 4.60 -15.12 -1.07
CA ALA A 300 4.52 -14.22 0.07
C ALA A 300 4.72 -14.98 1.39
N GLN A 301 4.05 -16.12 1.57
CA GLN A 301 4.21 -16.97 2.76
C GLN A 301 5.65 -17.48 2.92
N ALA A 302 6.28 -17.92 1.83
CA ALA A 302 7.66 -18.37 1.85
C ALA A 302 8.65 -17.27 2.33
N ARG A 303 8.24 -15.99 2.24
CA ARG A 303 8.96 -14.81 2.73
C ARG A 303 8.48 -14.31 4.09
N GLY A 304 7.57 -15.04 4.75
CA GLY A 304 6.97 -14.63 6.02
C GLY A 304 6.00 -13.43 5.91
N VAL A 305 5.57 -13.08 4.71
CA VAL A 305 4.60 -12.00 4.45
C VAL A 305 3.19 -12.57 4.59
N ARG A 306 2.39 -11.93 5.45
CA ARG A 306 1.06 -12.44 5.86
C ARG A 306 -0.12 -11.75 5.21
N SER A 307 0.10 -10.64 4.51
CA SER A 307 -0.95 -9.83 3.92
C SER A 307 -0.63 -9.51 2.47
N LEU A 308 -1.65 -9.56 1.61
CA LEU A 308 -1.56 -9.21 0.20
C LEU A 308 -2.55 -8.09 -0.10
N MET A 309 -2.13 -7.14 -0.93
CA MET A 309 -3.01 -6.13 -1.52
C MET A 309 -3.07 -6.28 -3.04
N TYR A 310 -4.21 -5.90 -3.60
CA TYR A 310 -4.50 -5.87 -5.02
C TYR A 310 -5.33 -4.64 -5.36
N GLU A 311 -5.08 -4.00 -6.49
CA GLU A 311 -5.84 -2.85 -6.98
C GLU A 311 -6.68 -3.24 -8.18
N ALA A 312 -7.99 -3.07 -8.07
CA ALA A 312 -8.96 -3.35 -9.12
C ALA A 312 -9.45 -2.03 -9.74
N PRO A 313 -9.07 -1.74 -11.00
CA PRO A 313 -9.42 -0.48 -11.67
C PRO A 313 -10.83 -0.47 -12.25
N ASP A 314 -11.51 -1.61 -12.28
CA ASP A 314 -12.84 -1.75 -12.86
C ASP A 314 -13.68 -2.82 -12.13
N ARG A 315 -14.93 -2.93 -12.51
CA ARG A 315 -15.88 -3.86 -11.89
C ARG A 315 -15.50 -5.33 -12.13
N GLU A 316 -15.02 -5.70 -13.33
CA GLU A 316 -14.64 -7.08 -13.62
C GLU A 316 -13.54 -7.57 -12.67
N ARG A 317 -12.54 -6.72 -12.44
CA ARG A 317 -11.44 -7.01 -11.52
C ARG A 317 -11.86 -6.96 -10.05
N SER A 318 -12.81 -6.10 -9.69
CA SER A 318 -13.41 -6.07 -8.36
C SER A 318 -14.19 -7.36 -8.08
N ASP A 319 -15.05 -7.81 -9.02
CA ASP A 319 -15.78 -9.05 -8.91
C ASP A 319 -14.84 -10.27 -8.82
N PHE A 320 -13.72 -10.23 -9.54
CA PHE A 320 -12.67 -11.24 -9.43
C PHE A 320 -12.01 -11.24 -8.05
N ALA A 321 -11.64 -10.07 -7.50
CA ALA A 321 -11.05 -9.96 -6.17
C ALA A 321 -11.99 -10.52 -5.10
N HIS A 322 -13.27 -10.17 -5.16
CA HIS A 322 -14.29 -10.74 -4.27
C HIS A 322 -14.39 -12.26 -4.41
N SER A 323 -14.34 -12.81 -5.64
CA SER A 323 -14.37 -14.25 -5.88
C SER A 323 -13.17 -14.99 -5.29
N CYS A 324 -12.04 -14.29 -5.09
CA CYS A 324 -10.86 -14.78 -4.39
C CYS A 324 -10.94 -14.60 -2.86
N GLY A 325 -12.04 -14.05 -2.32
CA GLY A 325 -12.19 -13.82 -0.89
C GLY A 325 -11.45 -12.58 -0.36
N MET A 326 -11.03 -11.67 -1.25
CA MET A 326 -10.43 -10.41 -0.85
C MET A 326 -11.51 -9.42 -0.38
N SER A 327 -11.18 -8.57 0.58
CA SER A 327 -12.06 -7.53 1.12
C SER A 327 -11.68 -6.16 0.58
N GLU A 328 -12.71 -5.34 0.25
CA GLU A 328 -12.47 -3.93 -0.07
C GLU A 328 -11.88 -3.20 1.12
N HIS A 329 -10.84 -2.41 0.87
CA HIS A 329 -10.16 -1.64 1.89
C HIS A 329 -10.41 -0.13 1.75
N HIS A 330 -10.09 0.45 0.60
CA HIS A 330 -10.32 1.86 0.31
C HIS A 330 -10.36 2.11 -1.19
N ARG A 331 -10.82 3.30 -1.60
CA ARG A 331 -10.86 3.73 -3.00
C ARG A 331 -9.87 4.85 -3.25
N VAL A 332 -9.35 4.88 -4.45
CA VAL A 332 -8.31 5.83 -4.90
C VAL A 332 -8.73 6.46 -6.21
N TRP A 333 -8.52 7.75 -6.35
CA TRP A 333 -8.67 8.50 -7.61
C TRP A 333 -7.38 9.22 -7.94
N MET A 334 -7.10 9.34 -9.22
CA MET A 334 -6.08 10.26 -9.73
C MET A 334 -6.80 11.48 -10.31
N ALA A 335 -6.61 12.64 -9.67
CA ALA A 335 -7.07 13.90 -10.25
C ALA A 335 -6.00 14.43 -11.21
N GLN A 336 -6.42 14.85 -12.41
CA GLN A 336 -5.56 15.40 -13.45
C GLN A 336 -6.20 16.68 -14.02
N PRO A 337 -5.41 17.59 -14.63
CA PRO A 337 -5.99 18.74 -15.33
C PRO A 337 -7.03 18.29 -16.36
N ALA A 338 -8.13 19.01 -16.48
CA ALA A 338 -9.10 18.79 -17.55
C ALA A 338 -8.40 18.88 -18.91
N SER A 339 -8.70 17.96 -19.81
CA SER A 339 -8.25 18.05 -21.22
C SER A 339 -8.90 19.28 -21.86
N GLU A 340 -8.11 20.12 -22.50
CA GLU A 340 -8.61 21.25 -23.30
C GLU A 340 -9.41 20.78 -24.52
#